data_fd63d170f20e5c0229d80df022fa392e
#
_entry.id   fd63d170f20e5c0229d80df022fa392e
#
_cell.length_a   1.000
_cell.length_b   1.000
_cell.length_c   1.000
_cell.angle_alpha   90.00
_cell.angle_beta   90.00
_cell.angle_gamma   90.00
#
_symmetry.space_group_name_H-M   'P 1'
#
loop_
_entity.id
_entity.type
_entity.pdbx_description
1 polymer ?
#
loop_
_entity_poly.entity_id
_entity_poly.type
_entity_poly.pdbx_seq_one_letter_code
_entity_poly.pdbx_strand_id
1 'polypeptide(L)'
;DWVFDFPAGSALIKTFYYPIDERDPSAGKQLLETRLLLRKENGWEAVSYAWNKEQNEAFKKVAGKTINVAWIDFTGAERDVRYRVPNVNQCKECHAAEDKITPIGPKARNINKDFEFKEGNFNQLVYWMNREIIDEYPLELKSPVDWTDETKDINDRVRSYLDVNCGHCHSPT
;
A
#
# COMPACT_ATOMS: atom_id res chain seq x y z
N ASP A 1 -5.79 -14.73 -9.85
CA ASP A 1 -4.86 -13.86 -9.16
C ASP A 1 -5.52 -13.22 -7.93
N TRP A 2 -5.71 -14.01 -6.90
CA TRP A 2 -6.55 -13.72 -5.76
C TRP A 2 -5.81 -12.93 -4.68
N VAL A 3 -6.52 -12.01 -4.04
CA VAL A 3 -6.12 -11.41 -2.76
C VAL A 3 -6.23 -12.48 -1.68
N PHE A 4 -5.35 -12.45 -0.67
CA PHE A 4 -5.48 -13.34 0.49
C PHE A 4 -6.86 -13.20 1.14
N ASP A 5 -7.42 -14.31 1.57
CA ASP A 5 -8.59 -14.29 2.42
C ASP A 5 -8.17 -13.96 3.86
N PHE A 6 -8.88 -13.06 4.47
CA PHE A 6 -8.61 -12.58 5.82
C PHE A 6 -9.78 -12.91 6.73
N PRO A 7 -9.54 -13.52 7.88
CA PRO A 7 -10.62 -13.79 8.85
C PRO A 7 -11.27 -12.51 9.36
N ALA A 8 -12.52 -12.59 9.77
CA ALA A 8 -13.20 -11.47 10.44
C ALA A 8 -12.39 -11.02 11.67
N GLY A 9 -12.31 -9.70 11.87
CA GLY A 9 -11.45 -9.08 12.88
C GLY A 9 -10.07 -8.67 12.37
N SER A 10 -9.65 -9.09 11.16
CA SER A 10 -8.40 -8.62 10.55
C SER A 10 -8.45 -7.14 10.22
N ALA A 11 -7.27 -6.49 10.28
CA ALA A 11 -7.09 -5.10 9.89
C ALA A 11 -5.87 -4.94 8.99
N LEU A 12 -6.05 -4.30 7.83
CA LEU A 12 -4.95 -3.82 7.00
C LEU A 12 -4.74 -2.33 7.27
N ILE A 13 -3.52 -1.96 7.62
CA ILE A 13 -3.16 -0.61 8.04
C ILE A 13 -2.12 -0.07 7.05
N LYS A 14 -2.41 1.10 6.45
CA LYS A 14 -1.49 1.78 5.54
C LYS A 14 -1.35 3.24 5.94
N THR A 15 -0.13 3.65 6.28
CA THR A 15 0.20 5.04 6.60
C THR A 15 0.91 5.69 5.42
N PHE A 16 0.42 6.87 5.03
CA PHE A 16 0.97 7.72 3.98
C PHE A 16 1.74 8.87 4.61
N TYR A 17 2.91 9.11 4.08
CA TYR A 17 3.79 10.18 4.54
C TYR A 17 4.62 10.73 3.38
N TYR A 18 5.20 11.93 3.58
CA TYR A 18 6.32 12.43 2.81
C TYR A 18 7.56 12.52 3.70
N PRO A 19 8.76 12.25 3.20
CA PRO A 19 9.99 12.58 3.92
C PRO A 19 10.07 14.11 4.06
N ILE A 20 10.78 14.60 5.05
CA ILE A 20 11.10 16.03 5.16
C ILE A 20 12.18 16.39 4.13
N ASP A 21 13.19 15.51 3.98
CA ASP A 21 14.24 15.58 2.96
C ASP A 21 14.53 14.17 2.44
N GLU A 22 14.38 13.94 1.13
CA GLU A 22 14.62 12.63 0.50
C GLU A 22 16.09 12.19 0.56
N ARG A 23 17.01 13.13 0.74
CA ARG A 23 18.46 12.88 0.84
C ARG A 23 18.89 12.51 2.27
N ASP A 24 18.08 12.87 3.27
CA ASP A 24 18.37 12.63 4.69
C ASP A 24 17.20 11.93 5.39
N PRO A 25 17.20 10.58 5.44
CA PRO A 25 16.18 9.84 6.17
C PRO A 25 16.06 10.19 7.65
N SER A 26 17.13 10.75 8.26
CA SER A 26 17.14 11.15 9.67
C SER A 26 16.37 12.43 9.95
N ALA A 27 16.13 13.27 8.93
CA ALA A 27 15.29 14.46 9.03
C ALA A 27 13.83 14.14 9.39
N GLY A 28 13.40 12.88 9.20
CA GLY A 28 12.08 12.41 9.60
C GLY A 28 11.05 12.46 8.48
N LYS A 29 9.79 12.33 8.88
CA LYS A 29 8.63 12.18 7.97
C LYS A 29 7.49 13.06 8.43
N GLN A 30 6.73 13.58 7.48
CA GLN A 30 5.45 14.21 7.73
C GLN A 30 4.34 13.18 7.46
N LEU A 31 3.70 12.67 8.52
CA LEU A 31 2.56 11.77 8.40
C LEU A 31 1.34 12.53 7.90
N LEU A 32 0.63 11.99 6.94
CA LEU A 32 -0.52 12.63 6.31
C LEU A 32 -1.82 11.95 6.68
N GLU A 33 -1.90 10.65 6.42
CA GLU A 33 -3.07 9.85 6.77
C GLU A 33 -2.69 8.41 7.10
N THR A 34 -3.53 7.77 7.90
CA THR A 34 -3.54 6.32 8.10
C THR A 34 -4.89 5.79 7.66
N ARG A 35 -4.88 4.87 6.69
CA ARG A 35 -6.06 4.15 6.22
C ARG A 35 -6.13 2.79 6.87
N LEU A 36 -7.34 2.41 7.24
CA LEU A 36 -7.66 1.08 7.74
C LEU A 36 -8.66 0.43 6.79
N LEU A 37 -8.41 -0.84 6.45
CA LEU A 37 -9.44 -1.74 5.96
C LEU A 37 -9.69 -2.76 7.07
N LEU A 38 -10.89 -2.75 7.60
CA LEU A 38 -11.31 -3.60 8.72
C LEU A 38 -12.21 -4.72 8.19
N ARG A 39 -11.81 -5.98 8.37
CA ARG A 39 -12.59 -7.14 7.97
C ARG A 39 -13.69 -7.39 9.00
N LYS A 40 -14.93 -7.17 8.60
CA LYS A 40 -16.13 -7.48 9.38
C LYS A 40 -16.74 -8.80 8.91
N GLU A 41 -17.68 -9.34 9.64
CA GLU A 41 -18.41 -10.58 9.28
C GLU A 41 -19.02 -10.51 7.86
N ASN A 42 -19.53 -9.34 7.47
CA ASN A 42 -20.25 -9.12 6.20
C ASN A 42 -19.42 -8.36 5.15
N GLY A 43 -18.11 -8.23 5.29
CA GLY A 43 -17.25 -7.57 4.30
C GLY A 43 -16.20 -6.66 4.92
N TRP A 44 -15.68 -5.74 4.12
CA TRP A 44 -14.64 -4.80 4.53
C TRP A 44 -15.20 -3.39 4.75
N GLU A 45 -14.73 -2.73 5.79
CA GLU A 45 -14.99 -1.33 6.09
C GLU A 45 -13.72 -0.52 5.89
N ALA A 46 -13.79 0.58 5.11
CA ALA A 46 -12.69 1.51 4.93
C ALA A 46 -12.82 2.71 5.85
N VAL A 47 -11.75 3.06 6.55
CA VAL A 47 -11.69 4.22 7.45
C VAL A 47 -10.39 4.98 7.22
N SER A 48 -10.47 6.31 7.08
CA SER A 48 -9.30 7.19 6.97
C SER A 48 -9.16 8.10 8.18
N TYR A 49 -7.93 8.24 8.66
CA TYR A 49 -7.53 9.15 9.72
C TYR A 49 -6.48 10.12 9.18
N ALA A 50 -6.72 11.42 9.26
CA ALA A 50 -5.75 12.44 8.89
C ALA A 50 -4.97 12.90 10.12
N TRP A 51 -3.65 12.91 10.01
CA TRP A 51 -2.76 13.36 11.07
C TRP A 51 -2.87 14.89 11.29
N ASN A 52 -2.68 15.30 12.52
CA ASN A 52 -2.59 16.72 12.90
C ASN A 52 -1.19 17.28 12.55
N LYS A 53 -1.03 18.59 12.66
CA LYS A 53 0.26 19.26 12.37
C LYS A 53 1.35 18.90 13.38
N GLU A 54 0.95 18.63 14.61
CA GLU A 54 1.82 18.24 15.72
C GLU A 54 2.33 16.82 15.61
N GLN A 55 1.83 16.03 14.64
CA GLN A 55 2.26 14.65 14.32
C GLN A 55 2.10 13.66 15.48
N ASN A 56 1.17 13.93 16.42
CA ASN A 56 0.93 13.11 17.60
C ASN A 56 -0.45 12.49 17.66
N GLU A 57 -1.40 12.96 16.84
CA GLU A 57 -2.76 12.43 16.78
C GLU A 57 -3.29 12.39 15.35
N ALA A 58 -4.17 11.42 15.06
CA ALA A 58 -4.87 11.31 13.79
C ALA A 58 -6.40 11.26 13.99
N PHE A 59 -7.11 12.04 13.21
CA PHE A 59 -8.56 12.21 13.35
C PHE A 59 -9.32 11.59 12.17
N LYS A 60 -10.36 10.84 12.46
CA LYS A 60 -11.26 10.26 11.43
C LYS A 60 -11.79 11.35 10.50
N LYS A 61 -11.66 11.15 9.18
CA LYS A 61 -12.13 12.07 8.14
C LYS A 61 -13.11 11.38 7.20
N VAL A 62 -14.41 11.63 7.40
CA VAL A 62 -15.47 11.07 6.55
C VAL A 62 -15.53 11.79 5.19
N ALA A 63 -15.46 13.13 5.21
CA ALA A 63 -15.53 13.97 4.01
C ALA A 63 -14.20 14.14 3.25
N GLY A 64 -13.15 13.53 3.76
CA GLY A 64 -11.78 13.75 3.28
C GLY A 64 -11.19 15.08 3.75
N LYS A 65 -9.95 15.36 3.35
CA LYS A 65 -9.20 16.59 3.70
C LYS A 65 -8.14 16.87 2.64
N THR A 66 -7.85 18.13 2.35
CA THR A 66 -6.66 18.52 1.59
C THR A 66 -5.58 19.00 2.54
N ILE A 67 -4.36 18.51 2.37
CA ILE A 67 -3.18 18.86 3.16
C ILE A 67 -2.13 19.41 2.20
N ASN A 68 -1.61 20.61 2.47
CA ASN A 68 -0.45 21.13 1.74
C ASN A 68 0.80 20.49 2.34
N VAL A 69 1.61 19.87 1.51
CA VAL A 69 2.85 19.18 1.90
C VAL A 69 4.00 19.81 1.15
N ALA A 70 5.09 20.11 1.83
CA ALA A 70 6.33 20.54 1.23
C ALA A 70 7.47 19.62 1.69
N TRP A 71 8.42 19.33 0.80
CA TRP A 71 9.59 18.51 1.09
C TRP A 71 10.76 18.91 0.21
N ILE A 72 11.95 18.43 0.54
CA ILE A 72 13.14 18.55 -0.30
C ILE A 72 13.31 17.23 -1.06
N ASP A 73 13.37 17.29 -2.39
CA ASP A 73 13.56 16.10 -3.22
C ASP A 73 15.02 15.63 -3.25
N PHE A 74 15.28 14.49 -3.89
CA PHE A 74 16.62 13.89 -4.01
C PHE A 74 17.61 14.78 -4.76
N THR A 75 17.17 15.79 -5.55
CA THR A 75 18.02 16.77 -6.20
C THR A 75 18.37 17.96 -5.31
N GLY A 76 17.71 18.08 -4.15
CA GLY A 76 17.82 19.22 -3.24
C GLY A 76 16.85 20.37 -3.54
N ALA A 77 15.94 20.18 -4.47
CA ALA A 77 14.92 21.17 -4.78
C ALA A 77 13.73 21.08 -3.81
N GLU A 78 13.20 22.24 -3.42
CA GLU A 78 11.94 22.29 -2.70
C GLU A 78 10.79 21.89 -3.62
N ARG A 79 9.92 21.02 -3.11
CA ARG A 79 8.71 20.54 -3.77
C ARG A 79 7.50 20.77 -2.88
N ASP A 80 6.35 20.93 -3.51
CA ASP A 80 5.07 20.98 -2.81
C ASP A 80 3.98 20.23 -3.56
N VAL A 81 2.98 19.76 -2.82
CA VAL A 81 1.80 19.12 -3.36
C VAL A 81 0.58 19.35 -2.47
N ARG A 82 -0.57 19.43 -3.10
CA ARG A 82 -1.87 19.41 -2.40
C ARG A 82 -2.35 17.97 -2.28
N TYR A 83 -1.91 17.30 -1.21
CA TYR A 83 -2.29 15.91 -0.95
C TYR A 83 -3.75 15.79 -0.56
N ARG A 84 -4.49 14.88 -1.19
CA ARG A 84 -5.90 14.63 -0.91
C ARG A 84 -6.07 13.37 -0.07
N VAL A 85 -6.48 13.53 1.19
CA VAL A 85 -7.06 12.46 2.01
C VAL A 85 -8.43 12.14 1.43
N PRO A 86 -8.69 10.91 0.92
CA PRO A 86 -9.95 10.58 0.27
C PRO A 86 -11.10 10.47 1.26
N ASN A 87 -12.32 10.66 0.76
CA ASN A 87 -13.53 10.24 1.47
C ASN A 87 -13.83 8.75 1.20
N VAL A 88 -14.80 8.19 1.91
CA VAL A 88 -15.17 6.76 1.80
C VAL A 88 -15.62 6.38 0.39
N ASN A 89 -16.33 7.28 -0.34
CA ASN A 89 -16.76 7.00 -1.71
C ASN A 89 -15.56 6.91 -2.65
N GLN A 90 -14.56 7.77 -2.48
CA GLN A 90 -13.33 7.70 -3.26
C GLN A 90 -12.50 6.43 -2.97
N CYS A 91 -12.61 5.86 -1.78
CA CYS A 91 -12.00 4.54 -1.51
C CYS A 91 -12.65 3.45 -2.38
N LYS A 92 -13.97 3.52 -2.57
CA LYS A 92 -14.71 2.55 -3.40
C LYS A 92 -14.34 2.62 -4.88
N GLU A 93 -13.93 3.78 -5.41
CA GLU A 93 -13.53 3.93 -6.82
C GLU A 93 -12.42 2.94 -7.23
N CYS A 94 -11.50 2.63 -6.30
CA CYS A 94 -10.42 1.67 -6.53
C CYS A 94 -10.66 0.32 -5.86
N HIS A 95 -11.28 0.30 -4.68
CA HIS A 95 -11.42 -0.88 -3.84
C HIS A 95 -12.74 -1.64 -4.03
N ALA A 96 -13.63 -1.22 -4.93
CA ALA A 96 -14.86 -1.95 -5.19
C ALA A 96 -14.64 -3.13 -6.14
N ALA A 97 -15.08 -4.31 -5.72
CA ALA A 97 -15.30 -5.47 -6.56
C ALA A 97 -16.73 -5.96 -6.26
N GLU A 98 -17.57 -6.09 -7.29
CA GLU A 98 -18.99 -6.49 -7.14
C GLU A 98 -19.72 -5.66 -6.05
N ASP A 99 -19.57 -4.32 -6.09
CA ASP A 99 -20.13 -3.36 -5.13
C ASP A 99 -19.65 -3.49 -3.68
N LYS A 100 -18.68 -4.36 -3.40
CA LYS A 100 -18.08 -4.54 -2.07
C LYS A 100 -16.67 -3.99 -2.03
N ILE A 101 -16.31 -3.38 -0.89
CA ILE A 101 -14.91 -2.98 -0.66
C ILE A 101 -14.07 -4.25 -0.53
N THR A 102 -12.93 -4.27 -1.25
CA THR A 102 -11.96 -5.38 -1.19
C THR A 102 -10.53 -4.85 -1.13
N PRO A 103 -9.61 -5.55 -0.46
CA PRO A 103 -8.18 -5.25 -0.57
C PRO A 103 -7.68 -5.45 -1.99
N ILE A 104 -6.66 -4.69 -2.41
CA ILE A 104 -6.09 -4.77 -3.77
C ILE A 104 -4.70 -5.41 -3.74
N GLY A 105 -3.88 -4.99 -2.77
CA GLY A 105 -2.45 -5.27 -2.77
C GLY A 105 -2.00 -6.61 -2.19
N PRO A 106 -2.66 -7.18 -1.14
CA PRO A 106 -2.16 -8.38 -0.47
C PRO A 106 -2.44 -9.65 -1.29
N LYS A 107 -1.59 -9.87 -2.28
CA LYS A 107 -1.60 -11.04 -3.16
C LYS A 107 -0.29 -11.80 -3.01
N ALA A 108 -0.32 -13.13 -3.08
CA ALA A 108 0.87 -13.97 -2.94
C ALA A 108 2.00 -13.54 -3.89
N ARG A 109 1.69 -13.25 -5.16
CA ARG A 109 2.69 -12.80 -6.14
C ARG A 109 3.39 -11.49 -5.77
N ASN A 110 2.70 -10.57 -5.08
CA ASN A 110 3.25 -9.26 -4.71
C ASN A 110 4.23 -9.34 -3.54
N ILE A 111 4.09 -10.36 -2.69
CA ILE A 111 4.96 -10.60 -1.55
C ILE A 111 5.95 -11.75 -1.78
N ASN A 112 5.92 -12.42 -2.95
CA ASN A 112 6.91 -13.43 -3.32
C ASN A 112 8.22 -12.75 -3.77
N LYS A 113 8.88 -12.08 -2.84
CA LYS A 113 10.15 -11.38 -3.01
C LYS A 113 10.88 -11.31 -1.66
N ASP A 114 12.16 -11.04 -1.73
CA ASP A 114 12.97 -10.86 -0.53
C ASP A 114 12.56 -9.60 0.25
N PHE A 115 12.56 -9.71 1.56
CA PHE A 115 12.24 -8.66 2.50
C PHE A 115 13.16 -8.75 3.72
N GLU A 116 13.64 -7.59 4.17
CA GLU A 116 14.50 -7.49 5.35
C GLU A 116 13.65 -7.53 6.63
N PHE A 117 13.70 -8.66 7.32
CA PHE A 117 13.11 -8.83 8.66
C PHE A 117 14.19 -8.57 9.73
N LYS A 118 13.80 -8.48 10.99
CA LYS A 118 14.76 -8.35 12.10
C LYS A 118 15.75 -9.52 12.18
N GLU A 119 15.31 -10.70 11.76
CA GLU A 119 16.07 -11.95 11.77
C GLU A 119 16.95 -12.15 10.52
N GLY A 120 16.85 -11.26 9.54
CA GLY A 120 17.59 -11.31 8.28
C GLY A 120 16.72 -11.16 7.04
N ASN A 121 17.32 -11.33 5.87
CA ASN A 121 16.65 -11.22 4.59
C ASN A 121 16.09 -12.58 4.16
N PHE A 122 14.77 -12.66 3.98
CA PHE A 122 14.06 -13.88 3.59
C PHE A 122 12.99 -13.55 2.55
N ASN A 123 12.66 -14.53 1.70
CA ASN A 123 11.48 -14.41 0.85
C ASN A 123 10.23 -14.25 1.75
N GLN A 124 9.50 -13.15 1.59
CA GLN A 124 8.41 -12.77 2.48
C GLN A 124 7.28 -13.81 2.51
N LEU A 125 6.95 -14.39 1.34
CA LEU A 125 5.90 -15.40 1.24
C LEU A 125 6.27 -16.68 2.01
N VAL A 126 7.52 -17.16 1.82
CA VAL A 126 8.05 -18.32 2.53
C VAL A 126 8.18 -18.06 4.03
N TYR A 127 8.62 -16.87 4.40
CA TYR A 127 8.72 -16.46 5.80
C TYR A 127 7.35 -16.49 6.50
N TRP A 128 6.31 -15.97 5.83
CA TRP A 128 4.95 -15.98 6.37
C TRP A 128 4.37 -17.38 6.47
N MET A 129 4.64 -18.25 5.50
CA MET A 129 4.24 -19.66 5.55
C MET A 129 4.87 -20.40 6.74
N ASN A 130 6.19 -20.23 6.94
CA ASN A 130 6.92 -20.83 8.05
C ASN A 130 6.50 -20.32 9.45
N ARG A 131 5.83 -19.16 9.49
CA ARG A 131 5.29 -18.54 10.71
C ARG A 131 3.78 -18.77 10.88
N GLU A 132 3.17 -19.60 10.04
CA GLU A 132 1.73 -19.89 10.07
C GLU A 132 0.86 -18.62 9.95
N ILE A 133 1.39 -17.57 9.29
CA ILE A 133 0.64 -16.34 8.99
C ILE A 133 -0.29 -16.55 7.79
N ILE A 134 0.12 -17.41 6.86
CA ILE A 134 -0.67 -17.88 5.72
C ILE A 134 -0.68 -19.41 5.70
N ASP A 135 -1.78 -19.99 5.26
CA ASP A 135 -1.98 -21.43 5.25
C ASP A 135 -1.42 -22.09 3.98
N GLU A 136 -1.61 -21.41 2.83
CA GLU A 136 -1.19 -21.92 1.53
C GLU A 136 -0.94 -20.80 0.51
N TYR A 137 -0.23 -21.13 -0.56
CA TYR A 137 -0.09 -20.29 -1.76
C TYR A 137 0.11 -21.16 -3.00
N PRO A 138 -0.19 -20.65 -4.23
CA PRO A 138 0.00 -21.40 -5.46
C PRO A 138 1.48 -21.79 -5.68
N LEU A 139 1.73 -23.05 -6.04
CA LEU A 139 3.09 -23.55 -6.31
C LEU A 139 3.75 -22.88 -7.52
N GLU A 140 2.95 -22.58 -8.57
CA GLU A 140 3.41 -21.88 -9.77
C GLU A 140 3.03 -20.40 -9.67
N LEU A 141 3.89 -19.62 -9.05
CA LEU A 141 3.64 -18.20 -8.80
C LEU A 141 4.62 -17.32 -9.57
N LYS A 142 4.12 -16.59 -10.57
CA LYS A 142 4.90 -15.55 -11.27
C LYS A 142 4.79 -14.24 -10.50
N SER A 143 5.91 -13.80 -9.94
CA SER A 143 6.01 -12.49 -9.28
C SER A 143 6.17 -11.37 -10.30
N PRO A 144 5.64 -10.17 -10.02
CA PRO A 144 5.98 -8.99 -10.79
C PRO A 144 7.50 -8.72 -10.74
N VAL A 145 8.06 -8.26 -11.84
CA VAL A 145 9.45 -7.79 -11.87
C VAL A 145 9.54 -6.51 -11.03
N ASP A 146 10.63 -6.35 -10.30
CA ASP A 146 10.89 -5.08 -9.62
C ASP A 146 11.10 -3.98 -10.66
N TRP A 147 10.18 -3.04 -10.72
CA TRP A 147 10.21 -1.95 -11.70
C TRP A 147 11.38 -0.98 -11.47
N THR A 148 11.99 -1.00 -10.29
CA THR A 148 13.17 -0.18 -9.95
C THR A 148 14.49 -0.86 -10.34
N ASP A 149 14.48 -2.17 -10.61
CA ASP A 149 15.68 -2.93 -11.01
C ASP A 149 16.04 -2.65 -12.47
N GLU A 150 16.99 -1.75 -12.69
CA GLU A 150 17.47 -1.35 -14.02
C GLU A 150 18.15 -2.46 -14.81
N THR A 151 18.47 -3.59 -14.19
CA THR A 151 19.04 -4.76 -14.88
C THR A 151 17.98 -5.57 -15.63
N LYS A 152 16.70 -5.33 -15.37
CA LYS A 152 15.57 -6.00 -16.02
C LYS A 152 15.12 -5.28 -17.29
N ASP A 153 14.51 -6.03 -18.21
CA ASP A 153 13.96 -5.46 -19.44
C ASP A 153 12.95 -4.35 -19.14
N ILE A 154 13.02 -3.25 -19.86
CA ILE A 154 12.18 -2.08 -19.63
C ILE A 154 10.68 -2.38 -19.81
N ASN A 155 10.31 -3.26 -20.76
CA ASN A 155 8.91 -3.62 -20.98
C ASN A 155 8.37 -4.43 -19.79
N ASP A 156 9.17 -5.31 -19.20
CA ASP A 156 8.77 -6.08 -18.03
C ASP A 156 8.61 -5.18 -16.80
N ARG A 157 9.51 -4.22 -16.62
CA ARG A 157 9.43 -3.20 -15.56
C ARG A 157 8.16 -2.34 -15.71
N VAL A 158 7.89 -1.85 -16.92
CA VAL A 158 6.68 -1.04 -17.21
C VAL A 158 5.42 -1.87 -17.01
N ARG A 159 5.37 -3.11 -17.50
CA ARG A 159 4.23 -4.00 -17.27
C ARG A 159 3.96 -4.26 -15.80
N SER A 160 5.01 -4.54 -15.02
CA SER A 160 4.88 -4.71 -13.56
C SER A 160 4.37 -3.45 -12.87
N TYR A 161 4.89 -2.27 -13.24
CA TYR A 161 4.42 -1.00 -12.72
C TYR A 161 2.93 -0.76 -13.00
N LEU A 162 2.50 -0.95 -14.26
CA LEU A 162 1.11 -0.78 -14.67
C LEU A 162 0.18 -1.81 -14.02
N ASP A 163 0.62 -3.05 -13.89
CA ASP A 163 -0.15 -4.10 -13.25
C ASP A 163 -0.42 -3.80 -11.77
N VAL A 164 0.60 -3.41 -11.03
CA VAL A 164 0.47 -3.12 -9.60
C VAL A 164 -0.34 -1.84 -9.34
N ASN A 165 -0.20 -0.81 -10.17
CA ASN A 165 -0.81 0.50 -9.93
C ASN A 165 -2.14 0.71 -10.66
N CYS A 166 -2.36 0.08 -11.81
CA CYS A 166 -3.50 0.35 -12.69
C CYS A 166 -4.36 -0.89 -12.96
N GLY A 167 -3.74 -2.10 -12.93
CA GLY A 167 -4.39 -3.33 -13.34
C GLY A 167 -5.64 -3.70 -12.55
N HIS A 168 -5.77 -3.26 -11.30
CA HIS A 168 -6.96 -3.52 -10.47
C HIS A 168 -8.21 -2.79 -10.96
N CYS A 169 -8.05 -1.66 -11.68
CA CYS A 169 -9.16 -0.92 -12.30
C CYS A 169 -9.28 -1.18 -13.82
N HIS A 170 -8.15 -1.50 -14.48
CA HIS A 170 -8.05 -1.60 -15.93
C HIS A 170 -7.80 -3.03 -16.44
N SER A 171 -8.03 -4.05 -15.64
CA SER A 171 -7.97 -5.44 -16.10
C SER A 171 -9.17 -5.77 -16.99
N PRO A 172 -9.01 -6.63 -18.03
CA PRO A 172 -10.14 -7.20 -18.73
C PRO A 172 -11.03 -7.98 -17.75
N THR A 173 -12.32 -7.72 -17.78
CA THR A 173 -13.35 -8.47 -17.04
C THR A 173 -13.56 -9.83 -17.66
#